data_ce48d647f224caf0365fb6399005a59a
#
_entry.id   ce48d647f224caf0365fb6399005a59a
#
_cell.length_a   1.000
_cell.length_b   1.000
_cell.length_c   1.000
_cell.angle_alpha   90.00
_cell.angle_beta   90.00
_cell.angle_gamma   90.00
#
_symmetry.space_group_name_H-M   'P 1'
#
loop_
_entity.id
_entity.type
_entity.pdbx_description
1 polymer ?
#
loop_
_entity_poly.entity_id
_entity_poly.type
_entity_poly.pdbx_seq_one_letter_code
_entity_poly.pdbx_strand_id
1 'polypeptide(L)'
;MKYEVVIGLEVHTELRTKTKIFCGCKTSFGADPNTNVCPVCLGLPGVLPVLNRKVLEFGVRAGLALNCEIARFSKFDRKNYYYPDLPKNFQTSQFDLPICGPGFLDVEVEGEKKHIRITRAHMEEDAGKLVHHGNSITDSDYSLVDYNRTGTPLLEIVSEPDMRSAKEAVAYMEKLRAILQYVEISDCRMEEGSLRCDANVSVRPIGQKELGTKTEIKNINSFRGVERAIEYEALRQAELLEEGGKIIQETRTWDEKEGITKSMRSKEEANDYRYFPEPDLVPFTVSKEYIEEIRKTLPELPDARKERYMRCFGLSSEDAVMMTNDKDRSDYFEAVVKAGADPKAAVNWLMGEFASQLSTDGIEIAAAPVTAENLAELLKLISKGTISGKIAKKVFTDMWKDGGGAEEIVRVKGLIQISDTGELEGLVANVIAEHPQAVADFKAGKKKAVGALVGQIMKVTKGQANPQVVNQLLAKKLSEL
;
A
#
# COMPACT_ATOMS: atom_id res chain seq x y z
N MET A 1 -23.89 12.32 16.39
CA MET A 1 -24.13 10.94 16.86
C MET A 1 -24.14 10.93 18.38
N LYS A 2 -25.00 10.10 19.00
CA LYS A 2 -25.01 9.89 20.46
C LYS A 2 -23.98 8.88 20.91
N TYR A 3 -23.35 8.18 19.95
CA TYR A 3 -22.43 7.09 20.18
C TYR A 3 -21.06 7.39 19.61
N GLU A 4 -20.03 6.88 20.29
CA GLU A 4 -18.64 6.81 19.88
C GLU A 4 -18.36 5.39 19.36
N VAL A 5 -17.72 5.28 18.21
CA VAL A 5 -17.25 3.98 17.70
C VAL A 5 -15.91 3.59 18.34
N VAL A 6 -15.73 2.30 18.60
CA VAL A 6 -14.51 1.73 19.16
C VAL A 6 -14.09 0.56 18.28
N ILE A 7 -12.87 0.62 17.76
CA ILE A 7 -12.37 -0.31 16.75
C ILE A 7 -11.03 -0.90 17.19
N GLY A 8 -10.91 -2.21 17.09
CA GLY A 8 -9.66 -2.96 17.15
C GLY A 8 -9.51 -3.82 15.88
N LEU A 9 -8.29 -4.03 15.44
CA LEU A 9 -7.99 -4.80 14.24
C LEU A 9 -7.12 -6.01 14.57
N GLU A 10 -7.39 -7.12 13.91
CA GLU A 10 -6.56 -8.32 13.85
C GLU A 10 -6.05 -8.44 12.41
N VAL A 11 -4.75 -8.30 12.23
CA VAL A 11 -4.13 -8.27 10.90
C VAL A 11 -3.19 -9.45 10.75
N HIS A 12 -3.46 -10.29 9.75
CA HIS A 12 -2.63 -11.42 9.39
C HIS A 12 -1.80 -11.08 8.16
N THR A 13 -0.51 -11.36 8.19
CA THR A 13 0.35 -11.20 7.04
C THR A 13 1.16 -12.47 6.77
N GLU A 14 1.14 -12.96 5.53
CA GLU A 14 2.02 -14.05 5.11
C GLU A 14 3.47 -13.58 5.07
N LEU A 15 4.36 -14.35 5.69
CA LEU A 15 5.78 -14.04 5.71
C LEU A 15 6.46 -14.55 4.44
N ARG A 16 7.23 -13.70 3.79
CA ARG A 16 7.88 -13.92 2.51
C ARG A 16 9.13 -14.82 2.63
N THR A 17 8.94 -16.01 3.21
CA THR A 17 9.97 -17.03 3.29
C THR A 17 9.94 -17.94 2.06
N LYS A 18 11.08 -18.57 1.73
CA LYS A 18 11.15 -19.52 0.62
C LYS A 18 10.45 -20.85 0.91
N THR A 19 10.32 -21.19 2.21
CA THR A 19 9.76 -22.45 2.67
C THR A 19 8.76 -22.19 3.80
N LYS A 20 7.88 -23.15 4.01
CA LYS A 20 6.85 -23.13 5.07
C LYS A 20 7.48 -23.04 6.46
N ILE A 21 6.62 -22.77 7.47
CA ILE A 21 7.07 -22.54 8.85
C ILE A 21 7.76 -23.73 9.49
N PHE A 22 7.27 -24.96 9.19
CA PHE A 22 7.75 -26.18 9.87
C PHE A 22 8.26 -27.25 8.90
N CYS A 23 8.36 -26.98 7.60
CA CYS A 23 8.87 -27.92 6.61
C CYS A 23 9.56 -27.23 5.43
N GLY A 24 10.15 -28.01 4.53
CA GLY A 24 10.87 -27.53 3.35
C GLY A 24 10.02 -27.26 2.11
N CYS A 25 8.69 -27.40 2.17
CA CYS A 25 7.81 -27.10 1.03
C CYS A 25 7.85 -25.62 0.68
N LYS A 26 7.73 -25.32 -0.62
CA LYS A 26 7.72 -23.94 -1.12
C LYS A 26 6.44 -23.20 -0.69
N THR A 27 6.56 -21.89 -0.57
CA THR A 27 5.45 -20.96 -0.29
C THR A 27 5.02 -20.18 -1.52
N SER A 28 5.46 -20.58 -2.74
CA SER A 28 5.14 -19.87 -3.98
C SER A 28 3.64 -19.89 -4.28
N PHE A 29 3.09 -18.73 -4.58
CA PHE A 29 1.70 -18.55 -5.03
C PHE A 29 1.52 -19.07 -6.46
N GLY A 30 0.31 -19.57 -6.79
CA GLY A 30 -0.08 -19.95 -8.15
C GLY A 30 0.42 -21.31 -8.63
N ALA A 31 0.97 -22.16 -7.76
CA ALA A 31 1.31 -23.55 -8.10
C ALA A 31 0.03 -24.39 -8.26
N ASP A 32 0.11 -25.48 -9.05
CA ASP A 32 -1.00 -26.43 -9.17
C ASP A 32 -1.42 -26.97 -7.80
N PRO A 33 -2.75 -27.16 -7.55
CA PRO A 33 -3.25 -27.59 -6.26
C PRO A 33 -2.56 -28.83 -5.71
N ASN A 34 -2.23 -28.81 -4.43
CA ASN A 34 -1.62 -29.94 -3.68
C ASN A 34 -0.24 -30.38 -4.22
N THR A 35 0.52 -29.52 -4.88
CA THR A 35 1.89 -29.82 -5.36
C THR A 35 2.98 -29.36 -4.39
N ASN A 36 2.70 -28.38 -3.53
CA ASN A 36 3.60 -27.88 -2.48
C ASN A 36 3.24 -28.46 -1.10
N VAL A 37 3.16 -29.78 -1.00
CA VAL A 37 2.79 -30.50 0.22
C VAL A 37 3.77 -31.61 0.55
N CYS A 38 3.91 -31.94 1.82
CA CYS A 38 4.72 -33.07 2.30
C CYS A 38 4.04 -33.70 3.54
N PRO A 39 4.51 -34.86 4.01
CA PRO A 39 3.94 -35.49 5.20
C PRO A 39 3.89 -34.58 6.43
N VAL A 40 4.85 -33.64 6.59
CA VAL A 40 4.89 -32.73 7.74
C VAL A 40 3.74 -31.73 7.70
N CYS A 41 3.57 -30.96 6.62
CA CYS A 41 2.49 -29.97 6.53
C CYS A 41 1.10 -30.61 6.39
N LEU A 42 1.02 -31.86 5.94
CA LEU A 42 -0.21 -32.67 5.95
C LEU A 42 -0.51 -33.30 7.33
N GLY A 43 0.42 -33.22 8.28
CA GLY A 43 0.21 -33.75 9.63
C GLY A 43 0.09 -35.27 9.68
N LEU A 44 0.79 -36.00 8.81
CA LEU A 44 0.74 -37.47 8.84
C LEU A 44 1.36 -38.03 10.14
N PRO A 45 0.92 -39.19 10.63
CA PRO A 45 1.43 -39.76 11.87
C PRO A 45 2.95 -39.99 11.84
N GLY A 46 3.64 -39.57 12.91
CA GLY A 46 5.07 -39.77 13.11
C GLY A 46 5.98 -38.68 12.51
N VAL A 47 5.41 -37.63 11.89
CA VAL A 47 6.20 -36.49 11.42
C VAL A 47 6.58 -35.55 12.56
N LEU A 48 7.74 -34.90 12.44
CA LEU A 48 8.24 -33.92 13.39
C LEU A 48 8.45 -32.58 12.68
N PRO A 49 7.79 -31.50 13.15
CA PRO A 49 7.97 -30.15 12.62
C PRO A 49 9.34 -29.60 13.03
N VAL A 50 9.91 -28.69 12.20
CA VAL A 50 11.15 -27.97 12.52
C VAL A 50 10.95 -26.49 12.18
N LEU A 51 11.10 -25.61 13.16
CA LEU A 51 10.91 -24.18 12.98
C LEU A 51 11.88 -23.58 11.95
N ASN A 52 11.35 -22.93 10.95
CA ASN A 52 12.10 -22.14 9.99
C ASN A 52 12.72 -20.90 10.66
N ARG A 53 14.05 -20.87 10.74
CA ARG A 53 14.80 -19.78 11.37
C ARG A 53 14.46 -18.39 10.78
N LYS A 54 14.16 -18.34 9.48
CA LYS A 54 13.81 -17.08 8.81
C LYS A 54 12.47 -16.51 9.28
N VAL A 55 11.54 -17.37 9.67
CA VAL A 55 10.25 -16.95 10.26
C VAL A 55 10.49 -16.27 11.61
N LEU A 56 11.34 -16.84 12.46
CA LEU A 56 11.72 -16.21 13.73
C LEU A 56 12.40 -14.85 13.50
N GLU A 57 13.35 -14.77 12.56
CA GLU A 57 14.00 -13.51 12.18
C GLU A 57 12.97 -12.47 11.75
N PHE A 58 12.01 -12.85 10.91
CA PHE A 58 10.96 -11.96 10.43
C PHE A 58 10.00 -11.51 11.54
N GLY A 59 9.66 -12.40 12.48
CA GLY A 59 8.87 -12.02 13.67
C GLY A 59 9.57 -10.98 14.51
N VAL A 60 10.88 -11.16 14.81
CA VAL A 60 11.68 -10.19 15.54
C VAL A 60 11.83 -8.87 14.78
N ARG A 61 12.06 -8.94 13.46
CA ARG A 61 12.18 -7.77 12.58
C ARG A 61 10.88 -6.94 12.57
N ALA A 62 9.74 -7.61 12.44
CA ALA A 62 8.43 -6.96 12.53
C ALA A 62 8.22 -6.31 13.89
N GLY A 63 8.45 -7.04 14.98
CA GLY A 63 8.27 -6.52 16.34
C GLY A 63 9.11 -5.27 16.61
N LEU A 64 10.38 -5.26 16.19
CA LEU A 64 11.25 -4.09 16.32
C LEU A 64 10.70 -2.88 15.53
N ALA A 65 10.22 -3.10 14.33
CA ALA A 65 9.67 -2.05 13.48
C ALA A 65 8.31 -1.52 13.97
N LEU A 66 7.57 -2.34 14.72
CA LEU A 66 6.29 -2.02 15.35
C LEU A 66 6.41 -1.53 16.79
N ASN A 67 7.63 -1.20 17.23
CA ASN A 67 7.94 -0.77 18.59
C ASN A 67 7.51 -1.78 19.67
N CYS A 68 7.46 -3.07 19.35
CA CYS A 68 7.07 -4.12 20.27
C CYS A 68 8.23 -4.55 21.19
N GLU A 69 7.86 -5.01 22.39
CA GLU A 69 8.77 -5.75 23.25
C GLU A 69 9.01 -7.15 22.66
N ILE A 70 10.30 -7.49 22.43
CA ILE A 70 10.64 -8.81 21.91
C ILE A 70 10.82 -9.80 23.06
N ALA A 71 10.06 -10.89 23.02
CA ALA A 71 10.13 -11.95 24.03
C ALA A 71 11.51 -12.62 24.01
N ARG A 72 12.09 -12.80 25.23
CA ARG A 72 13.37 -13.51 25.42
C ARG A 72 13.19 -15.02 25.48
N PHE A 73 11.98 -15.46 25.73
CA PHE A 73 11.57 -16.86 25.74
C PHE A 73 10.19 -16.96 25.11
N SER A 74 9.98 -17.93 24.23
CA SER A 74 8.75 -18.13 23.52
C SER A 74 8.55 -19.61 23.19
N LYS A 75 7.32 -19.99 22.87
CA LYS A 75 6.93 -21.34 22.50
C LYS A 75 5.78 -21.30 21.49
N PHE A 76 5.53 -22.43 20.90
CA PHE A 76 4.30 -22.65 20.12
C PHE A 76 3.28 -23.43 20.94
N ASP A 77 2.01 -23.19 20.62
CA ASP A 77 0.84 -23.83 21.19
C ASP A 77 -0.04 -24.43 20.09
N ARG A 78 -0.81 -25.46 20.42
CA ARG A 78 -1.86 -25.97 19.56
C ARG A 78 -3.16 -25.26 19.85
N LYS A 79 -3.71 -24.59 18.82
CA LYS A 79 -5.05 -24.04 18.79
C LYS A 79 -5.97 -25.10 18.20
N ASN A 80 -6.70 -25.83 19.03
CA ASN A 80 -7.44 -27.02 18.63
C ASN A 80 -8.82 -26.65 18.08
N TYR A 81 -8.98 -26.83 16.80
CA TYR A 81 -10.25 -26.83 16.08
C TYR A 81 -10.07 -27.65 14.81
N TYR A 82 -11.16 -28.12 14.23
CA TYR A 82 -11.06 -28.87 12.99
C TYR A 82 -11.89 -28.23 11.90
N TYR A 83 -11.28 -28.18 10.74
CA TYR A 83 -11.89 -27.68 9.52
C TYR A 83 -11.26 -28.43 8.34
N PRO A 84 -11.94 -28.61 7.19
CA PRO A 84 -11.40 -29.40 6.08
C PRO A 84 -10.03 -28.95 5.57
N ASP A 85 -9.72 -27.65 5.65
CA ASP A 85 -8.43 -27.06 5.25
C ASP A 85 -7.36 -27.10 6.35
N LEU A 86 -7.65 -27.71 7.49
CA LEU A 86 -6.74 -27.87 8.62
C LEU A 86 -6.43 -29.36 8.84
N PRO A 87 -5.43 -29.94 8.09
CA PRO A 87 -5.23 -31.39 8.03
C PRO A 87 -4.81 -32.02 9.36
N LYS A 88 -4.23 -31.24 10.27
CA LYS A 88 -3.81 -31.68 11.61
C LYS A 88 -4.91 -31.58 12.67
N ASN A 89 -6.08 -31.00 12.35
CA ASN A 89 -7.14 -30.65 13.29
C ASN A 89 -6.72 -29.65 14.38
N PHE A 90 -5.60 -28.99 14.22
CA PHE A 90 -5.14 -27.86 15.03
C PHE A 90 -4.28 -26.93 14.20
N GLN A 91 -4.23 -25.67 14.59
CA GLN A 91 -3.31 -24.68 14.07
C GLN A 91 -2.18 -24.50 15.08
N THR A 92 -0.93 -24.56 14.62
CA THR A 92 0.22 -24.21 15.45
C THR A 92 0.35 -22.69 15.48
N SER A 93 0.26 -22.13 16.69
CA SER A 93 0.22 -20.67 16.93
C SER A 93 0.99 -20.35 18.22
N GLN A 94 0.89 -19.14 18.75
CA GLN A 94 1.45 -18.74 20.04
C GLN A 94 0.35 -18.10 20.89
N PHE A 95 0.06 -18.62 22.05
CA PHE A 95 -1.04 -18.16 22.89
C PHE A 95 -0.59 -17.22 24.01
N ASP A 96 0.10 -17.74 25.01
CA ASP A 96 0.49 -17.00 26.22
C ASP A 96 1.90 -16.40 26.16
N LEU A 97 2.78 -16.88 25.28
CA LEU A 97 4.15 -16.42 25.11
C LEU A 97 4.44 -16.03 23.65
N PRO A 98 3.77 -15.00 23.12
CA PRO A 98 4.01 -14.54 21.76
C PRO A 98 5.44 -14.02 21.60
N ILE A 99 5.95 -14.04 20.37
CA ILE A 99 7.29 -13.50 20.06
C ILE A 99 7.39 -11.99 20.30
N CYS A 100 6.28 -11.24 20.10
CA CYS A 100 6.20 -9.81 20.33
C CYS A 100 5.09 -9.50 21.33
N GLY A 101 5.46 -8.87 22.44
CA GLY A 101 4.55 -8.29 23.41
C GLY A 101 4.01 -6.91 22.97
N PRO A 102 3.60 -6.06 23.93
CA PRO A 102 3.04 -4.74 23.64
C PRO A 102 3.93 -3.88 22.74
N GLY A 103 3.30 -3.15 21.83
CA GLY A 103 3.94 -2.19 20.94
C GLY A 103 2.98 -1.07 20.57
N PHE A 104 3.32 -0.29 19.54
CA PHE A 104 2.46 0.80 19.08
C PHE A 104 2.81 1.29 17.66
N LEU A 105 1.86 1.94 17.02
CA LEU A 105 2.04 2.75 15.83
C LEU A 105 1.40 4.13 16.03
N ASP A 106 2.09 5.16 15.59
CA ASP A 106 1.53 6.51 15.48
C ASP A 106 1.04 6.72 14.05
N VAL A 107 -0.22 7.09 13.89
CA VAL A 107 -0.83 7.41 12.60
C VAL A 107 -1.27 8.88 12.58
N GLU A 108 -1.37 9.46 11.41
CA GLU A 108 -1.83 10.83 11.22
C GLU A 108 -3.12 10.82 10.38
N VAL A 109 -4.19 11.35 10.95
CA VAL A 109 -5.50 11.44 10.29
C VAL A 109 -6.02 12.87 10.40
N GLU A 110 -6.30 13.51 9.28
CA GLU A 110 -6.80 14.88 9.21
C GLU A 110 -5.94 15.90 9.99
N GLY A 111 -4.61 15.66 10.04
CA GLY A 111 -3.64 16.51 10.73
C GLY A 111 -3.49 16.21 12.23
N GLU A 112 -4.26 15.27 12.77
CA GLU A 112 -4.13 14.81 14.15
C GLU A 112 -3.31 13.51 14.24
N LYS A 113 -2.36 13.47 15.17
CA LYS A 113 -1.61 12.24 15.49
C LYS A 113 -2.43 11.38 16.45
N LYS A 114 -2.55 10.10 16.12
CA LYS A 114 -3.21 9.08 16.94
C LYS A 114 -2.20 7.99 17.30
N HIS A 115 -2.09 7.71 18.59
CA HIS A 115 -1.27 6.64 19.13
C HIS A 115 -2.12 5.37 19.25
N ILE A 116 -1.83 4.36 18.42
CA ILE A 116 -2.57 3.09 18.40
C ILE A 116 -1.66 2.02 18.98
N ARG A 117 -2.06 1.46 20.11
CA ARG A 117 -1.31 0.39 20.79
C ARG A 117 -1.51 -0.93 20.08
N ILE A 118 -0.47 -1.75 20.11
CA ILE A 118 -0.48 -3.13 19.66
C ILE A 118 -0.44 -4.00 20.92
N THR A 119 -1.37 -4.93 21.04
CA THR A 119 -1.41 -5.89 22.15
C THR A 119 -0.27 -6.89 22.04
N ARG A 120 -0.08 -7.43 20.84
CA ARG A 120 0.93 -8.44 20.52
C ARG A 120 1.08 -8.63 19.00
N ALA A 121 2.19 -9.25 18.62
CA ALA A 121 2.31 -9.92 17.34
C ALA A 121 2.88 -11.33 17.55
N HIS A 122 2.27 -12.34 16.93
CA HIS A 122 2.65 -13.73 17.13
C HIS A 122 2.73 -14.51 15.82
N MET A 123 3.60 -15.51 15.82
CA MET A 123 3.82 -16.39 14.67
C MET A 123 2.80 -17.54 14.70
N GLU A 124 2.28 -17.88 13.52
CA GLU A 124 1.40 -19.03 13.33
C GLU A 124 1.53 -19.60 11.93
N GLU A 125 0.90 -20.73 11.68
CA GLU A 125 0.79 -21.32 10.34
C GLU A 125 -0.56 -21.02 9.70
N ASP A 126 -0.58 -20.82 8.38
CA ASP A 126 -1.83 -20.67 7.64
C ASP A 126 -2.51 -22.04 7.40
N ALA A 127 -3.83 -22.01 7.23
CA ALA A 127 -4.64 -23.15 6.81
C ALA A 127 -4.58 -23.32 5.27
N GLY A 128 -5.12 -24.42 4.77
CA GLY A 128 -5.32 -24.64 3.34
C GLY A 128 -6.36 -23.71 2.72
N LYS A 129 -6.72 -23.98 1.49
CA LYS A 129 -7.75 -23.23 0.76
C LYS A 129 -8.91 -24.16 0.42
N LEU A 130 -10.14 -23.72 0.73
CA LEU A 130 -11.36 -24.37 0.28
C LEU A 130 -11.84 -23.71 -1.02
N VAL A 131 -12.17 -24.54 -2.00
CA VAL A 131 -12.78 -24.13 -3.26
C VAL A 131 -14.14 -24.80 -3.33
N HIS A 132 -15.19 -24.00 -3.16
CA HIS A 132 -16.56 -24.47 -3.20
C HIS A 132 -17.04 -24.60 -4.64
N HIS A 133 -17.73 -25.70 -4.95
CA HIS A 133 -18.38 -25.88 -6.24
C HIS A 133 -19.75 -25.18 -6.19
N GLY A 134 -20.00 -24.26 -7.13
CA GLY A 134 -21.25 -23.48 -7.18
C GLY A 134 -21.02 -21.99 -6.91
N ASN A 135 -22.11 -21.24 -6.81
CA ASN A 135 -22.07 -19.78 -6.63
C ASN A 135 -22.03 -19.32 -5.16
N SER A 136 -22.27 -20.21 -4.23
CA SER A 136 -22.21 -19.94 -2.80
C SER A 136 -21.86 -21.19 -2.00
N ILE A 137 -21.45 -21.01 -0.73
CA ILE A 137 -21.20 -22.13 0.20
C ILE A 137 -22.45 -22.98 0.42
N THR A 138 -23.62 -22.36 0.42
CA THR A 138 -24.92 -23.03 0.66
C THR A 138 -25.42 -23.83 -0.54
N ASP A 139 -24.93 -23.51 -1.75
CA ASP A 139 -25.34 -24.16 -3.00
C ASP A 139 -24.30 -25.19 -3.48
N SER A 140 -23.30 -25.49 -2.65
CA SER A 140 -22.20 -26.37 -3.01
C SER A 140 -22.47 -27.80 -2.60
N ASP A 141 -22.50 -28.72 -3.55
CA ASP A 141 -22.61 -30.17 -3.31
C ASP A 141 -21.31 -30.77 -2.75
N TYR A 142 -20.17 -30.15 -3.02
CA TYR A 142 -18.85 -30.56 -2.55
C TYR A 142 -17.87 -29.39 -2.56
N SER A 143 -16.79 -29.53 -1.79
CA SER A 143 -15.68 -28.58 -1.77
C SER A 143 -14.36 -29.29 -2.04
N LEU A 144 -13.50 -28.68 -2.83
CA LEU A 144 -12.13 -29.13 -3.03
C LEU A 144 -11.23 -28.46 -2.01
N VAL A 145 -10.20 -29.17 -1.56
CA VAL A 145 -9.22 -28.67 -0.60
C VAL A 145 -7.86 -28.62 -1.26
N ASP A 146 -7.26 -27.44 -1.25
CA ASP A 146 -5.88 -27.22 -1.67
C ASP A 146 -5.01 -26.92 -0.44
N TYR A 147 -4.08 -27.83 -0.13
CA TYR A 147 -3.15 -27.72 0.99
C TYR A 147 -1.84 -27.00 0.64
N ASN A 148 -1.69 -26.42 -0.52
CA ASN A 148 -0.47 -25.68 -0.88
C ASN A 148 -0.16 -24.56 0.11
N ARG A 149 -1.20 -23.86 0.61
CA ARG A 149 -1.06 -22.78 1.58
C ARG A 149 -0.86 -23.29 3.02
N THR A 150 -1.31 -24.49 3.35
CA THR A 150 -1.16 -25.07 4.70
C THR A 150 0.28 -25.04 5.17
N GLY A 151 0.51 -24.43 6.34
CA GLY A 151 1.85 -24.27 6.91
C GLY A 151 2.64 -23.09 6.32
N THR A 152 2.05 -22.24 5.48
CA THR A 152 2.64 -20.94 5.12
C THR A 152 2.79 -20.11 6.39
N PRO A 153 3.96 -19.50 6.64
CA PRO A 153 4.16 -18.73 7.86
C PRO A 153 3.30 -17.46 7.86
N LEU A 154 2.59 -17.23 8.95
CA LEU A 154 1.84 -16.02 9.24
C LEU A 154 2.41 -15.28 10.43
N LEU A 155 2.23 -13.97 10.43
CA LEU A 155 2.32 -13.12 11.62
C LEU A 155 0.95 -12.48 11.83
N GLU A 156 0.33 -12.76 12.98
CA GLU A 156 -0.89 -12.09 13.41
C GLU A 156 -0.53 -10.91 14.31
N ILE A 157 -1.04 -9.73 13.99
CA ILE A 157 -0.80 -8.46 14.69
C ILE A 157 -2.14 -7.97 15.23
N VAL A 158 -2.26 -7.89 16.55
CA VAL A 158 -3.50 -7.51 17.23
C VAL A 158 -3.35 -6.11 17.81
N SER A 159 -4.19 -5.18 17.38
CA SER A 159 -4.24 -3.84 17.97
C SER A 159 -5.10 -3.80 19.22
N GLU A 160 -4.83 -2.84 20.11
CA GLU A 160 -5.80 -2.40 21.11
C GLU A 160 -6.97 -1.67 20.44
N PRO A 161 -8.15 -1.60 21.09
CA PRO A 161 -9.33 -0.91 20.55
C PRO A 161 -9.22 0.62 20.72
N ASP A 162 -8.15 1.20 20.21
CA ASP A 162 -7.82 2.62 20.35
C ASP A 162 -8.37 3.49 19.21
N MET A 163 -8.78 2.88 18.08
CA MET A 163 -9.29 3.62 16.93
C MET A 163 -10.75 4.03 17.13
N ARG A 164 -11.09 5.24 16.63
CA ARG A 164 -12.41 5.88 16.83
C ARG A 164 -13.10 6.24 15.51
N SER A 165 -12.48 5.95 14.38
CA SER A 165 -13.08 6.15 13.06
C SER A 165 -12.56 5.11 12.06
N ALA A 166 -13.33 4.86 11.00
CA ALA A 166 -12.90 4.00 9.90
C ALA A 166 -11.64 4.55 9.21
N LYS A 167 -11.50 5.88 9.14
CA LYS A 167 -10.31 6.54 8.62
C LYS A 167 -9.05 6.24 9.45
N GLU A 168 -9.17 6.21 10.79
CA GLU A 168 -8.07 5.81 11.67
C GLU A 168 -7.68 4.34 11.44
N ALA A 169 -8.66 3.46 11.22
CA ALA A 169 -8.41 2.05 10.91
C ALA A 169 -7.68 1.88 9.57
N VAL A 170 -8.09 2.61 8.53
CA VAL A 170 -7.41 2.59 7.24
C VAL A 170 -5.99 3.15 7.35
N ALA A 171 -5.82 4.28 8.04
CA ALA A 171 -4.49 4.87 8.24
C ALA A 171 -3.54 3.92 9.01
N TYR A 172 -4.06 3.21 10.01
CA TYR A 172 -3.31 2.16 10.72
C TYR A 172 -2.90 1.03 9.78
N MET A 173 -3.82 0.53 8.96
CA MET A 173 -3.55 -0.55 8.00
C MET A 173 -2.53 -0.14 6.92
N GLU A 174 -2.64 1.08 6.38
CA GLU A 174 -1.69 1.61 5.40
C GLU A 174 -0.29 1.76 6.01
N LYS A 175 -0.20 2.29 7.23
CA LYS A 175 1.04 2.41 7.97
C LYS A 175 1.67 1.06 8.25
N LEU A 176 0.87 0.11 8.74
CA LEU A 176 1.32 -1.25 9.03
C LEU A 176 1.86 -1.91 7.76
N ARG A 177 1.10 -1.86 6.65
CA ARG A 177 1.55 -2.36 5.34
C ARG A 177 2.88 -1.78 4.92
N ALA A 178 3.01 -0.45 4.97
CA ALA A 178 4.25 0.22 4.59
C ALA A 178 5.44 -0.28 5.43
N ILE A 179 5.29 -0.37 6.75
CA ILE A 179 6.33 -0.88 7.65
C ILE A 179 6.74 -2.31 7.29
N LEU A 180 5.77 -3.23 7.11
CA LEU A 180 6.04 -4.64 6.81
C LEU A 180 6.74 -4.82 5.46
N GLN A 181 6.39 -3.99 4.46
CA GLN A 181 7.06 -3.95 3.16
C GLN A 181 8.48 -3.38 3.29
N TYR A 182 8.67 -2.30 4.05
CA TYR A 182 10.00 -1.69 4.27
C TYR A 182 10.98 -2.65 4.92
N VAL A 183 10.52 -3.42 5.89
CA VAL A 183 11.36 -4.45 6.54
C VAL A 183 11.43 -5.76 5.75
N GLU A 184 10.82 -5.81 4.57
CA GLU A 184 10.90 -6.89 3.57
C GLU A 184 10.43 -8.27 4.06
N ILE A 185 9.46 -8.29 4.99
CA ILE A 185 8.94 -9.54 5.54
C ILE A 185 7.69 -10.06 4.83
N SER A 186 6.95 -9.18 4.15
CA SER A 186 5.73 -9.50 3.40
C SER A 186 5.56 -8.57 2.20
N ASP A 187 4.82 -9.02 1.18
CA ASP A 187 4.36 -8.19 0.07
C ASP A 187 3.06 -7.45 0.38
N CYS A 188 2.33 -7.92 1.41
CA CYS A 188 1.13 -7.27 1.94
C CYS A 188 0.04 -7.00 0.88
N ARG A 189 -0.27 -7.98 0.03
CA ARG A 189 -1.30 -7.90 -1.00
C ARG A 189 -2.62 -8.48 -0.49
N MET A 190 -3.62 -7.63 -0.27
CA MET A 190 -4.95 -8.07 0.19
C MET A 190 -5.67 -8.91 -0.88
N GLU A 191 -5.49 -8.57 -2.15
CA GLU A 191 -6.11 -9.23 -3.30
C GLU A 191 -5.62 -10.68 -3.47
N GLU A 192 -4.38 -10.96 -3.10
CA GLU A 192 -3.77 -12.30 -3.13
C GLU A 192 -3.92 -13.04 -1.78
N GLY A 193 -4.42 -12.34 -0.74
CA GLY A 193 -4.64 -12.89 0.60
C GLY A 193 -3.39 -12.93 1.47
N SER A 194 -2.26 -12.35 1.04
CA SER A 194 -1.05 -12.24 1.86
C SER A 194 -1.14 -11.15 2.94
N LEU A 195 -2.15 -10.30 2.90
CA LEU A 195 -2.57 -9.41 3.97
C LEU A 195 -4.07 -9.57 4.18
N ARG A 196 -4.49 -9.87 5.41
CA ARG A 196 -5.90 -10.01 5.78
C ARG A 196 -6.19 -9.18 7.01
N CYS A 197 -7.40 -8.66 7.13
CA CYS A 197 -7.82 -7.84 8.24
C CYS A 197 -9.20 -8.26 8.71
N ASP A 198 -9.30 -8.58 9.99
CA ASP A 198 -10.56 -8.75 10.69
C ASP A 198 -10.78 -7.52 11.58
N ALA A 199 -11.96 -6.92 11.51
CA ALA A 199 -12.27 -5.70 12.26
C ALA A 199 -13.23 -6.01 13.42
N ASN A 200 -12.82 -5.69 14.64
CA ASN A 200 -13.66 -5.72 15.83
C ASN A 200 -14.27 -4.35 16.04
N VAL A 201 -15.59 -4.23 15.91
CA VAL A 201 -16.33 -2.96 15.99
C VAL A 201 -17.34 -3.00 17.11
N SER A 202 -17.36 -1.98 17.95
CA SER A 202 -18.40 -1.73 18.92
C SER A 202 -18.76 -0.25 18.98
N VAL A 203 -19.93 0.08 19.51
CA VAL A 203 -20.32 1.48 19.79
C VAL A 203 -20.68 1.62 21.26
N ARG A 204 -20.42 2.81 21.83
CA ARG A 204 -20.78 3.16 23.20
C ARG A 204 -21.29 4.60 23.27
N PRO A 205 -22.13 4.95 24.24
CA PRO A 205 -22.50 6.34 24.49
C PRO A 205 -21.26 7.24 24.69
N ILE A 206 -21.30 8.43 24.14
CA ILE A 206 -20.18 9.40 24.31
C ILE A 206 -19.93 9.66 25.80
N GLY A 207 -18.68 9.52 26.24
CA GLY A 207 -18.26 9.70 27.63
C GLY A 207 -18.34 8.44 28.50
N GLN A 208 -18.90 7.35 28.00
CA GLN A 208 -18.87 6.06 28.69
C GLN A 208 -17.47 5.45 28.60
N LYS A 209 -16.96 4.91 29.73
CA LYS A 209 -15.63 4.26 29.79
C LYS A 209 -15.68 2.79 29.37
N GLU A 210 -16.73 2.08 29.75
CA GLU A 210 -16.94 0.67 29.47
C GLU A 210 -17.15 0.47 27.97
N LEU A 211 -16.54 -0.59 27.43
CA LEU A 211 -16.70 -0.97 26.04
C LEU A 211 -18.09 -1.50 25.77
N GLY A 212 -18.62 -1.23 24.58
CA GLY A 212 -19.83 -1.86 24.08
C GLY A 212 -19.61 -3.31 23.67
N THR A 213 -20.70 -4.00 23.36
CA THR A 213 -20.64 -5.36 22.78
C THR A 213 -20.04 -5.28 21.38
N LYS A 214 -18.98 -6.02 21.13
CA LYS A 214 -18.28 -6.03 19.83
C LYS A 214 -18.88 -7.05 18.87
N THR A 215 -18.81 -6.72 17.59
CA THR A 215 -18.93 -7.66 16.48
C THR A 215 -17.61 -7.76 15.73
N GLU A 216 -17.28 -8.95 15.27
CA GLU A 216 -16.11 -9.21 14.44
C GLU A 216 -16.53 -9.24 12.96
N ILE A 217 -15.88 -8.46 12.11
CA ILE A 217 -16.16 -8.44 10.67
C ILE A 217 -15.03 -9.14 9.93
N LYS A 218 -15.37 -10.16 9.14
CA LYS A 218 -14.44 -10.96 8.33
C LYS A 218 -14.67 -10.75 6.83
N ASN A 219 -13.78 -11.34 6.03
CA ASN A 219 -13.83 -11.33 4.56
C ASN A 219 -13.72 -9.91 3.93
N ILE A 220 -12.87 -9.09 4.51
CA ILE A 220 -12.58 -7.76 3.98
C ILE A 220 -11.34 -7.85 3.09
N ASN A 221 -11.49 -7.59 1.78
CA ASN A 221 -10.46 -7.85 0.78
C ASN A 221 -9.79 -6.59 0.21
N SER A 222 -10.07 -5.42 0.78
CA SER A 222 -9.47 -4.15 0.35
C SER A 222 -9.49 -3.11 1.47
N PHE A 223 -8.58 -2.12 1.41
CA PHE A 223 -8.58 -0.98 2.35
C PHE A 223 -9.89 -0.21 2.33
N ARG A 224 -10.44 0.01 1.13
CA ARG A 224 -11.76 0.62 0.97
C ARG A 224 -12.88 -0.24 1.58
N GLY A 225 -12.73 -1.57 1.48
CA GLY A 225 -13.63 -2.52 2.14
C GLY A 225 -13.57 -2.39 3.67
N VAL A 226 -12.38 -2.19 4.25
CA VAL A 226 -12.22 -1.94 5.70
C VAL A 226 -12.99 -0.69 6.12
N GLU A 227 -12.82 0.42 5.40
CA GLU A 227 -13.53 1.67 5.68
C GLU A 227 -15.05 1.47 5.66
N ARG A 228 -15.58 0.96 4.55
CA ARG A 228 -17.02 0.77 4.35
C ARG A 228 -17.64 -0.23 5.32
N ALA A 229 -16.95 -1.33 5.61
CA ALA A 229 -17.44 -2.35 6.53
C ALA A 229 -17.55 -1.80 7.97
N ILE A 230 -16.56 -1.04 8.42
CA ILE A 230 -16.56 -0.41 9.74
C ILE A 230 -17.65 0.67 9.83
N GLU A 231 -17.78 1.54 8.81
CA GLU A 231 -18.81 2.58 8.78
C GLU A 231 -20.22 1.98 8.82
N TYR A 232 -20.48 0.98 7.99
CA TYR A 232 -21.76 0.29 7.95
C TYR A 232 -22.09 -0.35 9.30
N GLU A 233 -21.15 -1.10 9.88
CA GLU A 233 -21.39 -1.83 11.13
C GLU A 233 -21.60 -0.88 12.32
N ALA A 234 -20.82 0.20 12.38
CA ALA A 234 -20.98 1.23 13.40
C ALA A 234 -22.37 1.89 13.34
N LEU A 235 -22.84 2.21 12.12
CA LEU A 235 -24.18 2.77 11.89
C LEU A 235 -25.26 1.76 12.29
N ARG A 236 -25.18 0.51 11.82
CA ARG A 236 -26.13 -0.56 12.15
C ARG A 236 -26.27 -0.75 13.67
N GLN A 237 -25.14 -0.77 14.39
CA GLN A 237 -25.15 -0.91 15.85
C GLN A 237 -25.80 0.30 16.54
N ALA A 238 -25.48 1.51 16.08
CA ALA A 238 -26.05 2.73 16.64
C ALA A 238 -27.57 2.80 16.43
N GLU A 239 -28.05 2.48 15.23
CA GLU A 239 -29.48 2.45 14.91
C GLU A 239 -30.22 1.40 15.76
N LEU A 240 -29.68 0.19 15.86
CA LEU A 240 -30.27 -0.87 16.67
C LEU A 240 -30.41 -0.47 18.15
N LEU A 241 -29.40 0.21 18.71
CA LEU A 241 -29.45 0.70 20.10
C LEU A 241 -30.43 1.86 20.26
N GLU A 242 -30.58 2.75 19.28
CA GLU A 242 -31.56 3.85 19.29
C GLU A 242 -33.00 3.33 19.23
N GLU A 243 -33.24 2.19 18.57
CA GLU A 243 -34.51 1.50 18.52
C GLU A 243 -34.81 0.66 19.80
N GLY A 244 -33.88 0.65 20.76
CA GLY A 244 -34.01 -0.11 22.02
C GLY A 244 -33.64 -1.57 21.91
N GLY A 245 -33.02 -1.98 20.80
CA GLY A 245 -32.49 -3.33 20.60
C GLY A 245 -31.18 -3.57 21.36
N LYS A 246 -30.63 -4.78 21.22
CA LYS A 246 -29.36 -5.20 21.87
C LYS A 246 -28.39 -5.70 20.82
N ILE A 247 -27.12 -5.27 20.93
CA ILE A 247 -26.04 -5.84 20.14
C ILE A 247 -25.69 -7.23 20.67
N ILE A 248 -25.62 -8.20 19.78
CA ILE A 248 -25.18 -9.57 20.07
C ILE A 248 -23.72 -9.69 19.66
N GLN A 249 -22.91 -10.32 20.49
CA GLN A 249 -21.53 -10.63 20.13
C GLN A 249 -21.51 -11.78 19.12
N GLU A 250 -21.16 -11.43 17.88
CA GLU A 250 -21.20 -12.35 16.74
C GLU A 250 -20.05 -12.05 15.77
N THR A 251 -19.77 -13.05 14.90
CA THR A 251 -18.94 -12.86 13.71
C THR A 251 -19.84 -12.57 12.52
N ARG A 252 -19.51 -11.54 11.75
CA ARG A 252 -20.22 -11.12 10.54
C ARG A 252 -19.27 -11.14 9.35
N THR A 253 -19.79 -11.42 8.17
CA THR A 253 -19.04 -11.32 6.91
C THR A 253 -19.37 -10.01 6.19
N TRP A 254 -18.35 -9.36 5.64
CA TRP A 254 -18.56 -8.23 4.75
C TRP A 254 -18.98 -8.73 3.36
N ASP A 255 -20.08 -8.21 2.84
CA ASP A 255 -20.52 -8.42 1.46
C ASP A 255 -20.20 -7.17 0.65
N GLU A 256 -19.10 -7.21 -0.11
CA GLU A 256 -18.63 -6.06 -0.90
C GLU A 256 -19.63 -5.62 -1.96
N LYS A 257 -20.39 -6.57 -2.52
CA LYS A 257 -21.35 -6.30 -3.60
C LYS A 257 -22.59 -5.57 -3.08
N GLU A 258 -23.12 -6.02 -1.96
CA GLU A 258 -24.29 -5.42 -1.33
C GLU A 258 -23.92 -4.23 -0.42
N GLY A 259 -22.67 -4.15 0.02
CA GLY A 259 -22.19 -3.11 0.92
C GLY A 259 -22.76 -3.21 2.35
N ILE A 260 -22.96 -4.44 2.84
CA ILE A 260 -23.53 -4.74 4.16
C ILE A 260 -22.73 -5.81 4.89
N THR A 261 -22.91 -5.90 6.21
CA THR A 261 -22.45 -7.05 6.98
C THR A 261 -23.58 -8.05 7.17
N LYS A 262 -23.27 -9.35 7.07
CA LYS A 262 -24.23 -10.47 7.29
C LYS A 262 -23.76 -11.34 8.45
N SER A 263 -24.67 -11.77 9.33
CA SER A 263 -24.34 -12.67 10.43
C SER A 263 -23.84 -14.03 9.91
N MET A 264 -22.77 -14.55 10.50
CA MET A 264 -22.23 -15.89 10.21
C MET A 264 -22.54 -16.85 11.35
N ARG A 265 -22.14 -16.48 12.58
CA ARG A 265 -22.34 -17.30 13.78
C ARG A 265 -22.42 -16.41 15.02
N SER A 266 -23.17 -16.86 16.03
CA SER A 266 -23.21 -16.22 17.34
C SER A 266 -22.08 -16.70 18.26
N LYS A 267 -21.82 -15.98 19.34
CA LYS A 267 -20.81 -16.37 20.35
C LYS A 267 -21.18 -17.66 21.11
N GLU A 268 -22.43 -18.03 21.16
CA GLU A 268 -22.89 -19.32 21.77
C GLU A 268 -22.25 -20.53 21.09
N GLU A 269 -21.81 -20.37 19.83
CA GLU A 269 -21.06 -21.35 19.04
C GLU A 269 -19.52 -21.13 19.10
N ALA A 270 -19.03 -20.24 19.95
CA ALA A 270 -17.57 -19.97 20.05
C ALA A 270 -16.83 -21.21 20.55
N ASN A 271 -15.89 -21.70 19.77
CA ASN A 271 -15.08 -22.85 20.11
C ASN A 271 -14.16 -22.54 21.29
N ASP A 272 -14.16 -23.39 22.32
CA ASP A 272 -13.04 -23.49 23.24
C ASP A 272 -11.87 -24.16 22.51
N TYR A 273 -10.84 -23.39 22.17
CA TYR A 273 -9.69 -23.90 21.43
C TYR A 273 -8.78 -24.81 22.24
N ARG A 274 -8.98 -24.94 23.54
CA ARG A 274 -8.22 -25.85 24.43
C ARG A 274 -6.72 -25.78 24.16
N TYR A 275 -6.16 -24.57 24.20
CA TYR A 275 -4.75 -24.32 23.97
C TYR A 275 -3.88 -25.16 24.91
N PHE A 276 -2.82 -25.76 24.37
CA PHE A 276 -1.74 -26.37 25.14
C PHE A 276 -0.43 -26.28 24.33
N PRO A 277 0.74 -26.34 25.02
CA PRO A 277 2.04 -26.28 24.35
C PRO A 277 2.17 -27.35 23.26
N GLU A 278 2.71 -26.96 22.09
CA GLU A 278 3.01 -27.89 21.01
C GLU A 278 4.15 -28.83 21.43
N PRO A 279 3.90 -30.13 21.69
CA PRO A 279 4.89 -31.03 22.25
C PRO A 279 6.02 -31.36 21.28
N ASP A 280 5.77 -31.21 19.96
CA ASP A 280 6.75 -31.53 18.91
C ASP A 280 7.70 -30.35 18.60
N LEU A 281 7.46 -29.17 19.22
CA LEU A 281 8.31 -28.01 19.09
C LEU A 281 8.88 -27.59 20.43
N VAL A 282 10.20 -27.64 20.55
CA VAL A 282 10.89 -27.20 21.78
C VAL A 282 10.74 -25.68 21.93
N PRO A 283 10.40 -25.20 23.17
CA PRO A 283 10.46 -23.77 23.46
C PRO A 283 11.85 -23.19 23.16
N PHE A 284 11.90 -21.93 22.73
CA PHE A 284 13.13 -21.32 22.28
C PHE A 284 13.42 -19.99 22.99
N THR A 285 14.70 -19.63 23.01
CA THR A 285 15.17 -18.36 23.57
C THR A 285 15.67 -17.45 22.44
N VAL A 286 15.44 -16.15 22.58
CA VAL A 286 15.96 -15.12 21.69
C VAL A 286 16.98 -14.29 22.46
N SER A 287 18.25 -14.34 22.07
CA SER A 287 19.32 -13.62 22.80
C SER A 287 19.25 -12.11 22.54
N LYS A 288 19.77 -11.31 23.50
CA LYS A 288 19.85 -9.84 23.30
C LYS A 288 20.71 -9.49 22.10
N GLU A 289 21.80 -10.21 21.94
CA GLU A 289 22.76 -10.03 20.87
C GLU A 289 22.08 -10.26 19.51
N TYR A 290 21.27 -11.32 19.39
CA TYR A 290 20.50 -11.60 18.17
C TYR A 290 19.48 -10.51 17.85
N ILE A 291 18.77 -9.98 18.88
CA ILE A 291 17.82 -8.87 18.68
C ILE A 291 18.59 -7.63 18.19
N GLU A 292 19.74 -7.29 18.78
CA GLU A 292 20.54 -6.14 18.38
C GLU A 292 21.19 -6.32 16.99
N GLU A 293 21.57 -7.53 16.62
CA GLU A 293 22.00 -7.83 15.25
C GLU A 293 20.90 -7.53 14.24
N ILE A 294 19.68 -8.00 14.50
CA ILE A 294 18.52 -7.72 13.62
C ILE A 294 18.22 -6.21 13.59
N ARG A 295 18.24 -5.54 14.76
CA ARG A 295 17.99 -4.09 14.86
C ARG A 295 18.92 -3.29 13.94
N LYS A 296 20.20 -3.65 13.89
CA LYS A 296 21.21 -2.99 13.03
C LYS A 296 20.96 -3.19 11.52
N THR A 297 20.20 -4.19 11.16
CA THR A 297 19.85 -4.50 9.75
C THR A 297 18.52 -3.91 9.30
N LEU A 298 17.78 -3.26 10.21
CA LEU A 298 16.53 -2.61 9.85
C LEU A 298 16.81 -1.44 8.91
N PRO A 299 16.05 -1.30 7.82
CA PRO A 299 16.12 -0.13 6.96
C PRO A 299 15.57 1.11 7.69
N GLU A 300 15.81 2.28 7.12
CA GLU A 300 15.09 3.48 7.52
C GLU A 300 13.58 3.29 7.31
N LEU A 301 12.78 3.45 8.37
CA LEU A 301 11.34 3.24 8.35
C LEU A 301 10.59 4.44 7.70
N PRO A 302 9.34 4.26 7.26
CA PRO A 302 8.59 5.28 6.53
C PRO A 302 8.55 6.66 7.21
N ASP A 303 8.38 6.72 8.53
CA ASP A 303 8.33 7.99 9.27
C ASP A 303 9.66 8.75 9.28
N ALA A 304 10.74 8.05 9.58
CA ALA A 304 12.08 8.63 9.56
C ALA A 304 12.43 9.13 8.14
N ARG A 305 12.02 8.36 7.12
CA ARG A 305 12.19 8.70 5.72
C ARG A 305 11.35 9.92 5.32
N LYS A 306 10.09 9.99 5.77
CA LYS A 306 9.20 11.15 5.60
C LYS A 306 9.85 12.40 6.19
N GLU A 307 10.31 12.35 7.43
CA GLU A 307 10.98 13.48 8.08
C GLU A 307 12.25 13.90 7.32
N ARG A 308 13.03 12.94 6.86
CA ARG A 308 14.21 13.21 6.05
C ARG A 308 13.85 13.88 4.72
N TYR A 309 12.80 13.45 4.02
CA TYR A 309 12.36 14.07 2.77
C TYR A 309 11.89 15.49 2.97
N MET A 310 11.15 15.77 4.02
CA MET A 310 10.75 17.14 4.36
C MET A 310 11.96 18.01 4.66
N ARG A 311 12.91 17.53 5.46
CA ARG A 311 14.09 18.29 5.89
C ARG A 311 15.12 18.46 4.77
N CYS A 312 15.45 17.40 4.03
CA CYS A 312 16.57 17.38 3.08
C CYS A 312 16.16 17.76 1.66
N PHE A 313 14.91 17.47 1.28
CA PHE A 313 14.40 17.73 -0.07
C PHE A 313 13.37 18.86 -0.11
N GLY A 314 12.97 19.41 1.04
CA GLY A 314 12.00 20.50 1.13
C GLY A 314 10.59 20.11 0.68
N LEU A 315 10.23 18.82 0.75
CA LEU A 315 8.89 18.36 0.39
C LEU A 315 7.86 18.78 1.43
N SER A 316 6.61 18.98 0.98
CA SER A 316 5.47 19.09 1.90
C SER A 316 5.24 17.78 2.65
N SER A 317 4.51 17.81 3.77
CA SER A 317 4.13 16.59 4.50
C SER A 317 3.36 15.62 3.60
N GLU A 318 2.44 16.14 2.79
CA GLU A 318 1.62 15.36 1.85
C GLU A 318 2.48 14.66 0.79
N ASP A 319 3.38 15.40 0.13
CA ASP A 319 4.30 14.83 -0.86
C ASP A 319 5.21 13.76 -0.25
N ALA A 320 5.74 14.03 0.95
CA ALA A 320 6.61 13.10 1.65
C ALA A 320 5.87 11.81 2.03
N VAL A 321 4.62 11.89 2.51
CA VAL A 321 3.76 10.73 2.78
C VAL A 321 3.51 9.94 1.50
N MET A 322 3.10 10.60 0.42
CA MET A 322 2.86 9.92 -0.87
C MET A 322 4.09 9.17 -1.39
N MET A 323 5.27 9.73 -1.19
CA MET A 323 6.51 9.06 -1.61
C MET A 323 6.92 7.92 -0.68
N THR A 324 6.60 7.99 0.62
CA THR A 324 7.09 7.02 1.61
C THR A 324 6.10 5.90 1.95
N ASN A 325 4.86 5.95 1.47
CA ASN A 325 3.86 4.89 1.69
C ASN A 325 4.16 3.58 0.94
N ASP A 326 5.10 3.61 0.01
CA ASP A 326 5.54 2.46 -0.77
C ASP A 326 7.07 2.47 -0.86
N LYS A 327 7.71 1.35 -0.51
CA LYS A 327 9.17 1.25 -0.45
C LYS A 327 9.82 1.41 -1.83
N ASP A 328 9.28 0.72 -2.83
CA ASP A 328 9.88 0.71 -4.17
C ASP A 328 9.75 2.09 -4.82
N ARG A 329 8.64 2.78 -4.56
CA ARG A 329 8.45 4.19 -4.98
C ARG A 329 9.44 5.11 -4.28
N SER A 330 9.65 4.94 -2.97
CA SER A 330 10.63 5.70 -2.21
C SER A 330 12.04 5.51 -2.76
N ASP A 331 12.43 4.28 -3.01
CA ASP A 331 13.77 3.93 -3.50
C ASP A 331 13.98 4.49 -4.91
N TYR A 332 12.97 4.38 -5.77
CA TYR A 332 13.01 4.96 -7.12
C TYR A 332 13.10 6.50 -7.08
N PHE A 333 12.28 7.15 -6.23
CA PHE A 333 12.32 8.59 -6.02
C PHE A 333 13.71 9.07 -5.58
N GLU A 334 14.31 8.41 -4.60
CA GLU A 334 15.67 8.76 -4.14
C GLU A 334 16.70 8.58 -5.25
N ALA A 335 16.58 7.54 -6.05
CA ALA A 335 17.48 7.33 -7.19
C ALA A 335 17.35 8.46 -8.23
N VAL A 336 16.12 8.91 -8.52
CA VAL A 336 15.86 10.05 -9.43
C VAL A 336 16.47 11.35 -8.88
N VAL A 337 16.28 11.64 -7.59
CA VAL A 337 16.85 12.82 -6.95
C VAL A 337 18.39 12.74 -6.90
N LYS A 338 18.94 11.58 -6.54
CA LYS A 338 20.39 11.33 -6.54
C LYS A 338 21.01 11.49 -7.94
N ALA A 339 20.29 11.13 -8.99
CA ALA A 339 20.68 11.39 -10.37
C ALA A 339 20.59 12.88 -10.76
N GLY A 340 20.16 13.75 -9.83
CA GLY A 340 20.22 15.22 -9.94
C GLY A 340 18.96 15.88 -10.49
N ALA A 341 17.81 15.24 -10.39
CA ALA A 341 16.51 15.88 -10.64
C ALA A 341 16.08 16.75 -9.45
N ASP A 342 15.24 17.74 -9.73
CA ASP A 342 14.57 18.50 -8.69
C ASP A 342 13.57 17.61 -7.93
N PRO A 343 13.58 17.58 -6.58
CA PRO A 343 12.72 16.69 -5.80
C PRO A 343 11.23 16.91 -6.05
N LYS A 344 10.77 18.15 -6.15
CA LYS A 344 9.36 18.45 -6.39
C LYS A 344 8.90 18.03 -7.79
N ALA A 345 9.77 18.27 -8.80
CA ALA A 345 9.51 17.78 -10.15
C ALA A 345 9.44 16.25 -10.20
N ALA A 346 10.33 15.54 -9.47
CA ALA A 346 10.30 14.08 -9.38
C ALA A 346 9.00 13.57 -8.76
N VAL A 347 8.52 14.16 -7.64
CA VAL A 347 7.22 13.81 -7.04
C VAL A 347 6.09 13.99 -8.04
N ASN A 348 6.02 15.15 -8.70
CA ASN A 348 4.95 15.45 -9.65
C ASN A 348 4.89 14.44 -10.81
N TRP A 349 6.05 14.02 -11.33
CA TRP A 349 6.12 13.04 -12.41
C TRP A 349 5.79 11.62 -11.95
N LEU A 350 6.29 11.21 -10.79
CA LEU A 350 6.01 9.89 -10.22
C LEU A 350 4.53 9.72 -9.88
N MET A 351 3.87 10.77 -9.37
CA MET A 351 2.45 10.74 -9.04
C MET A 351 1.52 11.02 -10.23
N GLY A 352 2.06 11.57 -11.31
CA GLY A 352 1.33 11.89 -12.53
C GLY A 352 1.55 10.88 -13.65
N GLU A 353 2.36 11.28 -14.63
CA GLU A 353 2.56 10.51 -15.89
C GLU A 353 3.12 9.10 -15.64
N PHE A 354 4.04 8.95 -14.68
CA PHE A 354 4.65 7.66 -14.37
C PHE A 354 3.64 6.69 -13.75
N ALA A 355 2.90 7.13 -12.72
CA ALA A 355 1.84 6.32 -12.10
C ALA A 355 0.72 5.97 -13.08
N SER A 356 0.34 6.90 -13.97
CA SER A 356 -0.64 6.66 -15.02
C SER A 356 -0.21 5.53 -15.97
N GLN A 357 1.07 5.51 -16.34
CA GLN A 357 1.59 4.47 -17.24
C GLN A 357 1.70 3.11 -16.53
N LEU A 358 2.18 3.07 -15.29
CA LEU A 358 2.18 1.84 -14.47
C LEU A 358 0.78 1.23 -14.38
N SER A 359 -0.23 2.07 -14.09
CA SER A 359 -1.62 1.63 -14.00
C SER A 359 -2.18 1.12 -15.34
N THR A 360 -1.81 1.77 -16.46
CA THR A 360 -2.25 1.36 -17.80
C THR A 360 -1.71 -0.02 -18.17
N ASP A 361 -0.45 -0.29 -17.85
CA ASP A 361 0.22 -1.54 -18.18
C ASP A 361 0.03 -2.63 -17.09
N GLY A 362 -0.55 -2.27 -15.94
CA GLY A 362 -0.77 -3.18 -14.81
C GLY A 362 0.52 -3.73 -14.20
N ILE A 363 1.59 -2.91 -14.17
CA ILE A 363 2.90 -3.29 -13.65
C ILE A 363 3.29 -2.48 -12.42
N GLU A 364 4.14 -3.07 -11.59
CA GLU A 364 4.73 -2.42 -10.43
C GLU A 364 5.94 -1.56 -10.84
N ILE A 365 6.31 -0.58 -9.99
CA ILE A 365 7.41 0.36 -10.26
C ILE A 365 8.75 -0.35 -10.48
N ALA A 366 8.99 -1.48 -9.81
CA ALA A 366 10.20 -2.28 -9.98
C ALA A 366 10.35 -2.90 -11.39
N ALA A 367 9.23 -3.03 -12.13
CA ALA A 367 9.20 -3.52 -13.50
C ALA A 367 9.12 -2.40 -14.54
N ALA A 368 9.19 -1.14 -14.12
CA ALA A 368 9.11 0.01 -15.04
C ALA A 368 10.28 0.01 -16.03
N PRO A 369 10.01 0.19 -17.34
CA PRO A 369 11.05 0.19 -18.37
C PRO A 369 11.94 1.45 -18.34
N VAL A 370 11.48 2.53 -17.71
CA VAL A 370 12.22 3.79 -17.57
C VAL A 370 13.01 3.75 -16.26
N THR A 371 14.34 3.84 -16.35
CA THR A 371 15.21 3.88 -15.17
C THR A 371 15.14 5.24 -14.47
N ALA A 372 15.55 5.28 -13.20
CA ALA A 372 15.60 6.52 -12.44
C ALA A 372 16.53 7.57 -13.06
N GLU A 373 17.65 7.14 -13.62
CA GLU A 373 18.61 8.00 -14.32
C GLU A 373 17.97 8.63 -15.56
N ASN A 374 17.26 7.84 -16.37
CA ASN A 374 16.60 8.30 -17.57
C ASN A 374 15.45 9.27 -17.25
N LEU A 375 14.68 9.03 -16.17
CA LEU A 375 13.68 9.98 -15.72
C LEU A 375 14.32 11.27 -15.23
N ALA A 376 15.42 11.19 -14.47
CA ALA A 376 16.16 12.37 -14.02
C ALA A 376 16.71 13.20 -15.20
N GLU A 377 17.20 12.53 -16.25
CA GLU A 377 17.65 13.20 -17.49
C GLU A 377 16.49 13.98 -18.14
N LEU A 378 15.31 13.36 -18.27
CA LEU A 378 14.11 14.01 -18.79
C LEU A 378 13.74 15.26 -17.97
N LEU A 379 13.73 15.14 -16.63
CA LEU A 379 13.41 16.24 -15.73
C LEU A 379 14.42 17.39 -15.83
N LYS A 380 15.70 17.08 -16.02
CA LYS A 380 16.75 18.09 -16.27
C LYS A 380 16.56 18.83 -17.58
N LEU A 381 16.12 18.15 -18.65
CA LEU A 381 15.83 18.80 -19.93
C LEU A 381 14.66 19.79 -19.81
N ILE A 382 13.65 19.45 -18.98
CA ILE A 382 12.54 20.36 -18.69
C ILE A 382 13.03 21.58 -17.89
N SER A 383 13.79 21.34 -16.80
CA SER A 383 14.28 22.43 -15.94
C SER A 383 15.22 23.39 -16.64
N LYS A 384 16.02 22.90 -17.59
CA LYS A 384 16.88 23.72 -18.46
C LYS A 384 16.12 24.46 -19.57
N GLY A 385 14.81 24.19 -19.74
CA GLY A 385 14.04 24.76 -20.84
C GLY A 385 14.40 24.19 -22.22
N THR A 386 15.14 23.08 -22.28
CA THR A 386 15.51 22.41 -23.54
C THR A 386 14.28 21.84 -24.24
N ILE A 387 13.31 21.36 -23.46
CA ILE A 387 12.03 20.88 -23.94
C ILE A 387 10.88 21.41 -23.08
N SER A 388 9.70 21.57 -23.67
CA SER A 388 8.49 21.93 -22.92
C SER A 388 7.89 20.71 -22.22
N GLY A 389 7.07 20.93 -21.17
CA GLY A 389 6.37 19.85 -20.50
C GLY A 389 5.49 18.98 -21.43
N LYS A 390 4.92 19.58 -22.49
CA LYS A 390 4.15 18.84 -23.51
C LYS A 390 5.04 17.92 -24.35
N ILE A 391 6.24 18.38 -24.69
CA ILE A 391 7.23 17.57 -25.41
C ILE A 391 7.74 16.46 -24.50
N ALA A 392 8.02 16.78 -23.23
CA ALA A 392 8.49 15.82 -22.25
C ALA A 392 7.54 14.63 -22.07
N LYS A 393 6.23 14.84 -22.08
CA LYS A 393 5.24 13.74 -22.04
C LYS A 393 5.35 12.81 -23.24
N LYS A 394 5.61 13.34 -24.44
CA LYS A 394 5.83 12.52 -25.64
C LYS A 394 7.14 11.75 -25.55
N VAL A 395 8.22 12.41 -25.12
CA VAL A 395 9.53 11.79 -24.91
C VAL A 395 9.41 10.65 -23.89
N PHE A 396 8.70 10.88 -22.77
CA PHE A 396 8.45 9.86 -21.77
C PHE A 396 7.68 8.65 -22.34
N THR A 397 6.68 8.88 -23.18
CA THR A 397 5.94 7.78 -23.85
C THR A 397 6.88 6.97 -24.77
N ASP A 398 7.78 7.63 -25.49
CA ASP A 398 8.79 6.96 -26.33
C ASP A 398 9.79 6.18 -25.46
N MET A 399 10.31 6.78 -24.38
CA MET A 399 11.18 6.09 -23.40
C MET A 399 10.51 4.85 -22.80
N TRP A 400 9.23 4.95 -22.53
CA TRP A 400 8.45 3.84 -21.95
C TRP A 400 8.28 2.67 -22.92
N LYS A 401 8.04 2.94 -24.20
CA LYS A 401 7.78 1.94 -25.24
C LYS A 401 9.06 1.33 -25.82
N ASP A 402 10.00 2.20 -26.14
CA ASP A 402 11.18 1.83 -26.94
C ASP A 402 12.46 1.76 -26.09
N GLY A 403 12.38 2.22 -24.82
CA GLY A 403 13.56 2.42 -23.98
C GLY A 403 14.39 3.64 -24.38
N GLY A 404 15.60 3.74 -23.81
CA GLY A 404 16.57 4.76 -24.16
C GLY A 404 16.55 6.01 -23.28
N GLY A 405 17.56 6.88 -23.46
CA GLY A 405 17.72 8.15 -22.74
C GLY A 405 16.90 9.27 -23.34
N ALA A 406 16.49 10.23 -22.51
CA ALA A 406 15.67 11.36 -22.96
C ALA A 406 16.42 12.27 -23.93
N GLU A 407 17.72 12.56 -23.69
CA GLU A 407 18.55 13.38 -24.57
C GLU A 407 18.69 12.80 -25.97
N GLU A 408 18.88 11.48 -26.06
CA GLU A 408 18.99 10.80 -27.36
C GLU A 408 17.69 10.90 -28.16
N ILE A 409 16.54 10.62 -27.52
CA ILE A 409 15.22 10.73 -28.17
C ILE A 409 14.95 12.15 -28.65
N VAL A 410 15.25 13.15 -27.80
CA VAL A 410 15.09 14.56 -28.13
C VAL A 410 15.97 14.94 -29.32
N ARG A 411 17.21 14.48 -29.35
CA ARG A 411 18.18 14.75 -30.45
C ARG A 411 17.73 14.09 -31.76
N VAL A 412 17.40 12.78 -31.70
CA VAL A 412 17.02 12.02 -32.91
C VAL A 412 15.73 12.52 -33.53
N LYS A 413 14.75 12.90 -32.68
CA LYS A 413 13.45 13.41 -33.15
C LYS A 413 13.43 14.92 -33.38
N GLY A 414 14.55 15.62 -33.14
CA GLY A 414 14.64 17.08 -33.33
C GLY A 414 13.67 17.87 -32.47
N LEU A 415 13.45 17.45 -31.19
CA LEU A 415 12.43 18.02 -30.30
C LEU A 415 12.95 19.15 -29.41
N ILE A 416 14.12 19.70 -29.69
CA ILE A 416 14.70 20.81 -28.94
C ILE A 416 13.78 22.03 -29.07
N GLN A 417 13.52 22.70 -27.94
CA GLN A 417 12.70 23.88 -27.89
C GLN A 417 13.43 25.07 -28.52
N ILE A 418 12.76 25.75 -29.44
CA ILE A 418 13.28 26.98 -30.07
C ILE A 418 13.12 28.10 -29.04
N SER A 419 14.24 28.53 -28.46
CA SER A 419 14.30 29.66 -27.52
C SER A 419 15.13 30.82 -28.04
N ASP A 420 15.71 30.69 -29.24
CA ASP A 420 16.45 31.79 -29.89
C ASP A 420 15.50 32.93 -30.19
N THR A 421 15.79 34.09 -29.59
CA THR A 421 14.93 35.27 -29.67
C THR A 421 14.89 35.80 -31.11
N GLY A 422 15.99 35.72 -31.88
CA GLY A 422 16.04 36.18 -33.26
C GLY A 422 15.21 35.35 -34.22
N GLU A 423 15.28 34.00 -34.09
CA GLU A 423 14.47 33.06 -34.87
C GLU A 423 12.97 33.23 -34.55
N LEU A 424 12.63 33.33 -33.26
CA LEU A 424 11.26 33.54 -32.81
C LEU A 424 10.70 34.92 -33.19
N GLU A 425 11.50 35.97 -33.20
CA GLU A 425 11.08 37.33 -33.64
C GLU A 425 10.62 37.33 -35.10
N GLY A 426 11.32 36.61 -35.97
CA GLY A 426 10.94 36.46 -37.37
C GLY A 426 9.60 35.70 -37.51
N LEU A 427 9.45 34.60 -36.79
CA LEU A 427 8.19 33.80 -36.78
C LEU A 427 7.01 34.59 -36.22
N VAL A 428 7.22 35.34 -35.14
CA VAL A 428 6.18 36.20 -34.54
C VAL A 428 5.74 37.30 -35.53
N ALA A 429 6.70 37.96 -36.20
CA ALA A 429 6.40 38.98 -37.19
C ALA A 429 5.58 38.43 -38.36
N ASN A 430 5.93 37.24 -38.87
CA ASN A 430 5.19 36.59 -39.96
C ASN A 430 3.77 36.23 -39.53
N VAL A 431 3.59 35.62 -38.35
CA VAL A 431 2.24 35.25 -37.86
C VAL A 431 1.38 36.49 -37.61
N ILE A 432 1.95 37.60 -37.12
CA ILE A 432 1.22 38.85 -36.97
C ILE A 432 0.77 39.39 -38.33
N ALA A 433 1.61 39.32 -39.35
CA ALA A 433 1.28 39.78 -40.71
C ALA A 433 0.21 38.91 -41.38
N GLU A 434 0.25 37.59 -41.15
CA GLU A 434 -0.71 36.65 -41.73
C GLU A 434 -2.09 36.66 -41.05
N HIS A 435 -2.19 37.25 -39.84
CA HIS A 435 -3.42 37.21 -39.03
C HIS A 435 -3.90 38.62 -38.62
N PRO A 436 -4.19 39.52 -39.60
CA PRO A 436 -4.55 40.91 -39.32
C PRO A 436 -5.83 41.05 -38.46
N GLN A 437 -6.78 40.10 -38.57
CA GLN A 437 -8.00 40.13 -37.77
C GLN A 437 -7.73 39.89 -36.28
N ALA A 438 -6.79 39.01 -35.93
CA ALA A 438 -6.41 38.76 -34.56
C ALA A 438 -5.69 39.99 -33.96
N VAL A 439 -4.91 40.69 -34.75
CA VAL A 439 -4.27 41.99 -34.35
C VAL A 439 -5.33 43.06 -34.10
N ALA A 440 -6.33 43.19 -34.98
CA ALA A 440 -7.45 44.11 -34.80
C ALA A 440 -8.27 43.80 -33.54
N ASP A 441 -8.52 42.52 -33.27
CA ASP A 441 -9.22 42.08 -32.08
C ASP A 441 -8.42 42.38 -30.78
N PHE A 442 -7.09 42.26 -30.83
CA PHE A 442 -6.21 42.65 -29.72
C PHE A 442 -6.29 44.17 -29.47
N LYS A 443 -6.19 45.00 -30.53
CA LYS A 443 -6.34 46.45 -30.42
C LYS A 443 -7.70 46.89 -29.90
N ALA A 444 -8.75 46.06 -30.15
CA ALA A 444 -10.09 46.25 -29.60
C ALA A 444 -10.25 45.73 -28.15
N GLY A 445 -9.14 45.34 -27.47
CA GLY A 445 -9.12 44.92 -26.07
C GLY A 445 -9.54 43.48 -25.79
N LYS A 446 -9.68 42.63 -26.83
CA LYS A 446 -10.03 41.22 -26.67
C LYS A 446 -8.83 40.38 -26.25
N LYS A 447 -8.65 40.12 -24.99
CA LYS A 447 -7.52 39.32 -24.43
C LYS A 447 -7.34 37.93 -25.06
N LYS A 448 -8.41 37.29 -25.57
CA LYS A 448 -8.36 36.00 -26.26
C LYS A 448 -7.61 36.01 -27.58
N ALA A 449 -7.44 37.18 -28.21
CA ALA A 449 -6.72 37.33 -29.48
C ALA A 449 -5.23 36.96 -29.39
N VAL A 450 -4.56 37.28 -28.27
CA VAL A 450 -3.16 36.88 -28.03
C VAL A 450 -3.02 35.36 -27.99
N GLY A 451 -3.97 34.66 -27.30
CA GLY A 451 -3.99 33.19 -27.26
C GLY A 451 -4.12 32.55 -28.64
N ALA A 452 -4.88 33.16 -29.55
CA ALA A 452 -5.02 32.69 -30.94
C ALA A 452 -3.68 32.82 -31.69
N LEU A 453 -2.98 33.96 -31.58
CA LEU A 453 -1.66 34.18 -32.20
C LEU A 453 -0.60 33.20 -31.62
N VAL A 454 -0.58 33.01 -30.31
CA VAL A 454 0.28 31.98 -29.67
C VAL A 454 -0.03 30.60 -30.25
N GLY A 455 -1.30 30.24 -30.38
CA GLY A 455 -1.73 28.97 -30.98
C GLY A 455 -1.20 28.78 -32.41
N GLN A 456 -1.18 29.81 -33.24
CA GLN A 456 -0.64 29.74 -34.61
C GLN A 456 0.89 29.58 -34.60
N ILE A 457 1.62 30.32 -33.76
CA ILE A 457 3.06 30.15 -33.63
C ILE A 457 3.40 28.73 -33.16
N MET A 458 2.69 28.22 -32.18
CA MET A 458 2.86 26.84 -31.69
C MET A 458 2.55 25.81 -32.79
N LYS A 459 1.59 26.09 -33.68
CA LYS A 459 1.26 25.19 -34.78
C LYS A 459 2.36 25.17 -35.85
N VAL A 460 2.87 26.35 -36.23
CA VAL A 460 3.98 26.51 -37.23
C VAL A 460 5.25 25.84 -36.70
N THR A 461 5.57 26.02 -35.44
CA THR A 461 6.76 25.43 -34.79
C THR A 461 6.55 24.00 -34.33
N LYS A 462 5.42 23.35 -34.63
CA LYS A 462 5.04 21.97 -34.16
C LYS A 462 5.14 21.82 -32.65
N GLY A 463 4.92 22.90 -31.89
CA GLY A 463 5.00 22.92 -30.43
C GLY A 463 6.41 23.14 -29.87
N GLN A 464 7.40 23.46 -30.70
CA GLN A 464 8.80 23.66 -30.29
C GLN A 464 9.11 25.07 -29.81
N ALA A 465 8.31 26.07 -30.14
CA ALA A 465 8.55 27.45 -29.66
C ALA A 465 8.38 27.52 -28.13
N ASN A 466 9.24 28.28 -27.46
CA ASN A 466 9.09 28.55 -26.02
C ASN A 466 7.91 29.51 -25.78
N PRO A 467 6.82 29.05 -25.11
CA PRO A 467 5.61 29.85 -24.94
C PRO A 467 5.85 31.15 -24.15
N GLN A 468 6.81 31.19 -23.22
CA GLN A 468 7.12 32.39 -22.46
C GLN A 468 7.79 33.44 -23.34
N VAL A 469 8.77 33.01 -24.12
CA VAL A 469 9.47 33.88 -25.07
C VAL A 469 8.50 34.39 -26.13
N VAL A 470 7.66 33.50 -26.68
CA VAL A 470 6.61 33.86 -27.65
C VAL A 470 5.64 34.89 -27.08
N ASN A 471 5.16 34.70 -25.84
CA ASN A 471 4.27 35.68 -25.21
C ASN A 471 4.93 37.04 -25.01
N GLN A 472 6.20 37.07 -24.59
CA GLN A 472 6.96 38.31 -24.42
C GLN A 472 7.16 39.04 -25.75
N LEU A 473 7.54 38.30 -26.80
CA LEU A 473 7.74 38.86 -28.13
C LEU A 473 6.42 39.36 -28.75
N LEU A 474 5.34 38.60 -28.58
CA LEU A 474 4.01 39.04 -29.03
C LEU A 474 3.57 40.32 -28.30
N ALA A 475 3.71 40.37 -26.96
CA ALA A 475 3.36 41.54 -26.18
C ALA A 475 4.15 42.76 -26.63
N LYS A 476 5.46 42.60 -26.83
CA LYS A 476 6.35 43.68 -27.34
C LYS A 476 5.92 44.15 -28.75
N LYS A 477 5.83 43.23 -29.70
CA LYS A 477 5.50 43.55 -31.10
C LYS A 477 4.09 44.12 -31.28
N LEU A 478 3.09 43.61 -30.53
CA LEU A 478 1.73 44.14 -30.56
C LEU A 478 1.59 45.51 -29.87
N SER A 479 2.48 45.86 -28.96
CA SER A 479 2.52 47.20 -28.34
C SER A 479 3.23 48.25 -29.25
N GLU A 480 4.02 47.79 -30.21
CA GLU A 480 4.70 48.66 -31.20
C GLU A 480 3.82 48.96 -32.44
N LEU A 481 2.72 48.25 -32.60
CA LEU A 481 1.72 48.41 -33.67
C LEU A 481 0.53 49.28 -33.25
#